data_89c4bb54e5a0e9d9d2b7482a7eb95755
#
_entry.id   89c4bb54e5a0e9d9d2b7482a7eb95755
#
_cell.length_a   1.000
_cell.length_b   1.000
_cell.length_c   1.000
_cell.angle_alpha   90.00
_cell.angle_beta   90.00
_cell.angle_gamma   90.00
#
_symmetry.space_group_name_H-M   'P 1'
#
loop_
_entity.id
_entity.type
_entity.pdbx_description
1 polymer ?
#
loop_
_entity_poly.entity_id
_entity_poly.type
_entity_poly.pdbx_seq_one_letter_code
_entity_poly.pdbx_strand_id
1 'polypeptide(L)'
;GVHVEDRGYQFADAVYEVIAVVKGRMVDEELHLKRLDRSLREIRMEMPFTAGIFRLKVAELLRLNRVVNGSLYLQVSRGVSPRNHQIPSAISPSVVMTVRPMIPPSAEMFGRGVAVITVRDIRWRRPDIKSVSLLPNVLAKDDAVRNDVFEAWQVDDGVVTEGTSTNAWIVSNGTLITPPPADAILNGIT
;
A
#
# COMPACT_ATOMS: atom_id res chain seq x y z
N GLY A 1 7.63 19.05 -6.97
CA GLY A 1 7.89 17.81 -7.71
C GLY A 1 8.84 16.90 -6.93
N VAL A 2 8.94 15.64 -7.31
CA VAL A 2 9.95 14.71 -6.78
C VAL A 2 11.26 14.93 -7.55
N HIS A 3 12.39 14.92 -6.84
CA HIS A 3 13.70 15.09 -7.48
C HIS A 3 14.03 13.86 -8.35
N VAL A 4 14.67 14.08 -9.50
CA VAL A 4 15.01 13.01 -10.46
C VAL A 4 15.97 11.95 -9.87
N GLU A 5 16.79 12.32 -8.91
CA GLU A 5 17.68 11.42 -8.17
C GLU A 5 17.09 10.89 -6.85
N ASP A 6 15.77 11.04 -6.63
CA ASP A 6 15.11 10.38 -5.49
C ASP A 6 15.20 8.86 -5.64
N ARG A 7 15.70 8.18 -4.61
CA ARG A 7 15.94 6.73 -4.64
C ARG A 7 14.64 5.92 -4.71
N GLY A 8 13.55 6.47 -4.20
CA GLY A 8 12.21 5.86 -4.38
C GLY A 8 11.81 5.80 -5.85
N TYR A 9 12.12 6.85 -6.61
CA TYR A 9 11.90 6.89 -8.06
C TYR A 9 12.85 5.98 -8.84
N GLN A 10 14.14 5.95 -8.48
CA GLN A 10 15.17 5.23 -9.26
C GLN A 10 15.28 3.74 -8.93
N PHE A 11 15.00 3.34 -7.68
CA PHE A 11 15.27 1.99 -7.16
C PHE A 11 14.05 1.35 -6.45
N ALA A 12 12.91 2.04 -6.40
CA ALA A 12 11.81 1.66 -5.51
C ALA A 12 12.22 1.59 -4.01
N ASP A 13 13.28 2.35 -3.61
CA ASP A 13 13.80 2.41 -2.25
C ASP A 13 12.89 3.29 -1.38
N ALA A 14 11.65 2.81 -1.18
CA ALA A 14 10.58 3.52 -0.49
C ALA A 14 9.51 2.55 0.00
N VAL A 15 8.78 2.98 1.02
CA VAL A 15 7.59 2.32 1.58
C VAL A 15 6.41 3.28 1.57
N TYR A 16 5.19 2.75 1.64
CA TYR A 16 4.00 3.57 1.60
C TYR A 16 2.89 3.03 2.49
N GLU A 17 1.92 3.89 2.78
CA GLU A 17 0.65 3.54 3.41
C GLU A 17 -0.51 4.17 2.65
N VAL A 18 -1.66 3.49 2.69
CA VAL A 18 -2.94 4.03 2.25
C VAL A 18 -3.91 3.92 3.42
N ILE A 19 -4.39 5.05 3.89
CA ILE A 19 -5.22 5.13 5.10
C ILE A 19 -6.58 5.69 4.70
N ALA A 20 -7.65 4.98 5.04
CA ALA A 20 -9.00 5.49 4.84
C ALA A 20 -9.25 6.71 5.76
N VAL A 21 -9.94 7.70 5.22
CA VAL A 21 -10.40 8.88 5.95
C VAL A 21 -11.92 8.92 5.95
N VAL A 22 -12.51 8.89 7.13
CA VAL A 22 -13.96 8.94 7.33
C VAL A 22 -14.29 10.09 8.29
N LYS A 23 -15.17 10.99 7.85
CA LYS A 23 -15.56 12.20 8.60
C LYS A 23 -14.35 13.00 9.09
N GLY A 24 -13.33 13.14 8.23
CA GLY A 24 -12.11 13.89 8.50
C GLY A 24 -11.12 13.21 9.47
N ARG A 25 -11.32 11.94 9.79
CA ARG A 25 -10.47 11.16 10.70
C ARG A 25 -9.87 9.97 9.97
N MET A 26 -8.61 9.68 10.23
CA MET A 26 -7.95 8.47 9.76
C MET A 26 -8.49 7.25 10.49
N VAL A 27 -8.78 6.19 9.74
CA VAL A 27 -9.20 4.89 10.28
C VAL A 27 -7.95 4.07 10.62
N ASP A 28 -7.93 3.45 11.79
CA ASP A 28 -6.84 2.57 12.25
C ASP A 28 -5.41 3.19 12.16
N GLU A 29 -5.32 4.50 12.40
CA GLU A 29 -4.08 5.28 12.28
C GLU A 29 -2.87 4.62 12.95
N GLU A 30 -3.04 4.17 14.20
CA GLU A 30 -1.94 3.57 14.97
C GLU A 30 -1.40 2.29 14.32
N LEU A 31 -2.29 1.44 13.78
CA LEU A 31 -1.92 0.20 13.12
C LEU A 31 -1.16 0.50 11.82
N HIS A 32 -1.62 1.49 11.06
CA HIS A 32 -0.94 1.95 9.85
C HIS A 32 0.45 2.52 10.15
N LEU A 33 0.60 3.34 11.18
CA LEU A 33 1.90 3.90 11.58
C LEU A 33 2.85 2.80 12.11
N LYS A 34 2.35 1.81 12.84
CA LYS A 34 3.14 0.63 13.26
C LYS A 34 3.62 -0.18 12.06
N ARG A 35 2.76 -0.41 11.06
CA ARG A 35 3.15 -1.12 9.83
C ARG A 35 4.15 -0.31 9.00
N LEU A 36 3.97 1.00 8.89
CA LEU A 36 4.94 1.90 8.24
C LEU A 36 6.31 1.82 8.91
N ASP A 37 6.37 1.92 10.24
CA ASP A 37 7.61 1.83 11.01
C ASP A 37 8.30 0.46 10.81
N ARG A 38 7.53 -0.63 10.85
CA ARG A 38 8.05 -1.96 10.52
C ARG A 38 8.63 -1.98 9.10
N SER A 39 7.87 -1.52 8.10
CA SER A 39 8.32 -1.52 6.70
C SER A 39 9.58 -0.67 6.49
N LEU A 40 9.70 0.47 7.17
CA LEU A 40 10.90 1.31 7.16
C LEU A 40 12.11 0.56 7.73
N ARG A 41 11.97 -0.10 8.89
CA ARG A 41 13.07 -0.87 9.52
C ARG A 41 13.55 -2.01 8.63
N GLU A 42 12.64 -2.70 7.95
CA GLU A 42 12.98 -3.79 7.02
C GLU A 42 13.85 -3.32 5.85
N ILE A 43 13.70 -2.06 5.43
CA ILE A 43 14.59 -1.44 4.44
C ILE A 43 15.69 -0.58 5.08
N ARG A 44 15.95 -0.74 6.38
CA ARG A 44 17.00 -0.04 7.15
C ARG A 44 16.83 1.48 7.13
N MET A 45 15.62 1.94 7.40
CA MET A 45 15.27 3.34 7.60
C MET A 45 14.58 3.54 8.95
N GLU A 46 14.69 4.73 9.47
CA GLU A 46 13.96 5.17 10.66
C GLU A 46 12.76 6.02 10.28
N MET A 47 11.77 6.11 11.19
CA MET A 47 10.60 6.97 11.01
C MET A 47 11.04 8.45 10.96
N PRO A 48 10.79 9.19 9.87
CA PRO A 48 11.29 10.54 9.71
C PRO A 48 10.46 11.61 10.43
N PHE A 49 9.39 11.25 11.11
CA PHE A 49 8.49 12.18 11.79
C PHE A 49 7.86 11.54 13.03
N THR A 50 7.37 12.38 13.93
CA THR A 50 6.54 11.92 15.06
C THR A 50 5.07 11.83 14.67
N ALA A 51 4.29 10.99 15.37
CA ALA A 51 2.84 10.89 15.15
C ALA A 51 2.12 12.26 15.28
N GLY A 52 2.57 13.13 16.15
CA GLY A 52 2.02 14.47 16.32
C GLY A 52 2.21 15.36 15.08
N ILE A 53 3.43 15.39 14.52
CA ILE A 53 3.72 16.12 13.27
C ILE A 53 2.92 15.53 12.12
N PHE A 54 2.85 14.21 12.02
CA PHE A 54 2.07 13.52 11.00
C PHE A 54 0.59 13.95 11.05
N ARG A 55 -0.07 13.86 12.21
CA ARG A 55 -1.47 14.26 12.39
C ARG A 55 -1.72 15.72 12.00
N LEU A 56 -0.83 16.63 12.41
CA LEU A 56 -0.92 18.04 12.05
C LEU A 56 -0.89 18.26 10.53
N LYS A 57 0.05 17.60 9.85
CA LYS A 57 0.20 17.72 8.40
C LYS A 57 -0.95 17.07 7.64
N VAL A 58 -1.48 15.95 8.10
CA VAL A 58 -2.65 15.31 7.52
C VAL A 58 -3.90 16.20 7.68
N ALA A 59 -4.11 16.77 8.87
CA ALA A 59 -5.24 17.68 9.10
C ALA A 59 -5.19 18.92 8.18
N GLU A 60 -4.00 19.51 8.01
CA GLU A 60 -3.77 20.60 7.06
C GLU A 60 -4.09 20.18 5.62
N LEU A 61 -3.59 19.01 5.19
CA LEU A 61 -3.78 18.48 3.85
C LEU A 61 -5.27 18.21 3.55
N LEU A 62 -5.99 17.58 4.47
CA LEU A 62 -7.42 17.32 4.36
C LEU A 62 -8.22 18.62 4.24
N ARG A 63 -7.91 19.63 5.06
CA ARG A 63 -8.54 20.95 5.02
C ARG A 63 -8.30 21.65 3.69
N LEU A 64 -7.07 21.71 3.20
CA LEU A 64 -6.70 22.37 1.95
C LEU A 64 -7.39 21.73 0.73
N ASN A 65 -7.55 20.41 0.75
CA ASN A 65 -8.18 19.65 -0.34
C ASN A 65 -9.69 19.42 -0.15
N ARG A 66 -10.26 19.90 0.98
CA ARG A 66 -11.69 19.74 1.33
C ARG A 66 -12.13 18.27 1.33
N VAL A 67 -11.27 17.36 1.74
CA VAL A 67 -11.56 15.92 1.81
C VAL A 67 -12.09 15.60 3.20
N VAL A 68 -13.33 15.11 3.27
CA VAL A 68 -14.00 14.63 4.49
C VAL A 68 -14.03 13.10 4.53
N ASN A 69 -14.32 12.48 3.38
CA ASN A 69 -14.27 11.04 3.20
C ASN A 69 -13.36 10.74 1.99
N GLY A 70 -12.39 9.87 2.19
CA GLY A 70 -11.41 9.65 1.14
C GLY A 70 -10.30 8.69 1.56
N SER A 71 -9.18 8.80 0.87
CA SER A 71 -7.95 8.08 1.18
C SER A 71 -6.78 9.03 1.28
N LEU A 72 -5.93 8.80 2.27
CA LEU A 72 -4.60 9.39 2.40
C LEU A 72 -3.58 8.40 1.85
N TYR A 73 -2.80 8.82 0.89
CA TYR A 73 -1.57 8.12 0.49
C TYR A 73 -0.38 8.80 1.15
N LEU A 74 0.49 8.02 1.76
CA LEU A 74 1.74 8.43 2.38
C LEU A 74 2.87 7.58 1.81
N GLN A 75 3.93 8.20 1.31
CA GLN A 75 5.14 7.52 0.87
C GLN A 75 6.36 8.13 1.55
N VAL A 76 7.25 7.28 1.99
CA VAL A 76 8.57 7.65 2.52
C VAL A 76 9.63 6.97 1.67
N SER A 77 10.42 7.74 0.94
CA SER A 77 11.60 7.25 0.25
C SER A 77 12.86 7.53 1.05
N ARG A 78 13.94 6.80 0.74
CA ARG A 78 15.23 7.07 1.37
C ARG A 78 15.74 8.49 1.10
N GLY A 79 15.31 9.13 0.01
CA GLY A 79 15.65 10.50 -0.34
C GLY A 79 16.54 10.61 -1.58
N VAL A 80 17.13 11.78 -1.75
CA VAL A 80 17.88 12.19 -2.94
C VAL A 80 19.36 11.89 -2.78
N SER A 81 19.93 11.13 -3.73
CA SER A 81 21.35 10.81 -3.78
C SER A 81 21.76 10.49 -5.22
N PRO A 82 22.99 10.80 -5.67
CA PRO A 82 23.50 10.34 -6.95
C PRO A 82 23.30 8.85 -7.14
N ARG A 83 22.94 8.43 -8.37
CA ARG A 83 22.59 7.04 -8.69
C ARG A 83 23.72 6.07 -8.35
N ASN A 84 23.56 5.34 -7.25
CA ASN A 84 24.43 4.26 -6.80
C ASN A 84 23.58 3.25 -6.01
N HIS A 85 23.84 1.94 -6.14
CA HIS A 85 23.15 0.91 -5.36
C HIS A 85 23.51 0.94 -3.87
N GLN A 86 24.71 1.41 -3.55
CA GLN A 86 25.13 1.57 -2.15
C GLN A 86 24.17 2.51 -1.40
N ILE A 87 23.78 2.12 -0.19
CA ILE A 87 23.03 3.00 0.71
C ILE A 87 23.98 4.09 1.22
N PRO A 88 23.66 5.39 1.01
CA PRO A 88 24.47 6.48 1.53
C PRO A 88 24.51 6.47 3.05
N SER A 89 25.66 6.82 3.62
CA SER A 89 25.83 6.92 5.08
C SER A 89 25.05 8.07 5.72
N ALA A 90 24.78 9.12 4.94
CA ALA A 90 24.01 10.30 5.37
C ALA A 90 23.07 10.71 4.24
N ILE A 91 21.77 10.61 4.48
CA ILE A 91 20.71 10.97 3.54
C ILE A 91 19.45 11.35 4.32
N SER A 92 18.73 12.36 3.86
CA SER A 92 17.45 12.76 4.43
C SER A 92 16.30 12.13 3.67
N PRO A 93 15.37 11.42 4.33
CA PRO A 93 14.19 10.85 3.68
C PRO A 93 13.32 11.92 3.02
N SER A 94 12.71 11.55 1.89
CA SER A 94 11.65 12.36 1.28
C SER A 94 10.28 11.80 1.70
N VAL A 95 9.38 12.68 2.12
CA VAL A 95 8.01 12.32 2.50
C VAL A 95 7.02 12.98 1.55
N VAL A 96 6.17 12.18 0.93
CA VAL A 96 5.08 12.64 0.05
C VAL A 96 3.74 12.18 0.61
N MET A 97 2.79 13.09 0.70
CA MET A 97 1.42 12.79 1.09
C MET A 97 0.45 13.36 0.05
N THR A 98 -0.56 12.58 -0.31
CA THR A 98 -1.69 13.04 -1.12
C THR A 98 -3.00 12.56 -0.53
N VAL A 99 -4.07 13.31 -0.75
CA VAL A 99 -5.42 12.91 -0.37
C VAL A 99 -6.34 12.94 -1.58
N ARG A 100 -7.26 11.99 -1.65
CA ARG A 100 -8.27 11.92 -2.70
C ARG A 100 -9.62 11.57 -2.09
N PRO A 101 -10.73 12.17 -2.57
CA PRO A 101 -12.07 11.66 -2.24
C PRO A 101 -12.17 10.18 -2.64
N MET A 102 -12.84 9.38 -1.83
CA MET A 102 -13.11 7.97 -2.12
C MET A 102 -14.61 7.80 -2.35
N ILE A 103 -14.93 7.14 -3.45
CA ILE A 103 -16.31 6.71 -3.72
C ILE A 103 -16.42 5.28 -3.13
N PRO A 104 -17.30 5.06 -2.15
CA PRO A 104 -17.50 3.72 -1.62
C PRO A 104 -18.04 2.78 -2.70
N PRO A 105 -17.76 1.47 -2.62
CA PRO A 105 -18.37 0.48 -3.50
C PRO A 105 -19.89 0.58 -3.47
N SER A 106 -20.56 0.34 -4.61
CA SER A 106 -22.02 0.42 -4.69
C SER A 106 -22.68 -0.74 -3.94
N ALA A 107 -23.92 -0.54 -3.47
CA ALA A 107 -24.72 -1.62 -2.86
C ALA A 107 -24.90 -2.81 -3.82
N GLU A 108 -24.92 -2.56 -5.14
CA GLU A 108 -24.99 -3.61 -6.15
C GLU A 108 -23.73 -4.49 -6.16
N MET A 109 -22.54 -3.90 -6.05
CA MET A 109 -21.29 -4.66 -5.93
C MET A 109 -21.29 -5.58 -4.70
N PHE A 110 -21.78 -5.10 -3.57
CA PHE A 110 -21.90 -5.92 -2.35
C PHE A 110 -22.92 -7.06 -2.51
N GLY A 111 -24.03 -6.84 -3.22
CA GLY A 111 -25.08 -7.85 -3.41
C GLY A 111 -24.74 -8.92 -4.44
N ARG A 112 -24.09 -8.53 -5.56
CA ARG A 112 -23.76 -9.44 -6.68
C ARG A 112 -22.37 -10.02 -6.59
N GLY A 113 -21.46 -9.39 -5.83
CA GLY A 113 -20.04 -9.69 -5.87
C GLY A 113 -19.38 -9.17 -7.14
N VAL A 114 -18.14 -9.58 -7.34
CA VAL A 114 -17.32 -9.18 -8.49
C VAL A 114 -16.58 -10.41 -9.06
N ALA A 115 -16.33 -10.39 -10.36
CA ALA A 115 -15.53 -11.41 -11.02
C ALA A 115 -14.03 -11.11 -10.78
N VAL A 116 -13.25 -12.18 -10.64
CA VAL A 116 -11.80 -12.13 -10.53
C VAL A 116 -11.16 -13.14 -11.47
N ILE A 117 -9.91 -12.90 -11.88
CA ILE A 117 -9.05 -13.89 -12.54
C ILE A 117 -7.96 -14.35 -11.61
N THR A 118 -7.30 -15.44 -11.92
CA THR A 118 -6.06 -15.84 -11.26
C THR A 118 -4.88 -15.62 -12.18
N VAL A 119 -3.76 -15.12 -11.62
CA VAL A 119 -2.51 -14.91 -12.33
C VAL A 119 -1.37 -15.48 -11.49
N ARG A 120 -0.23 -15.77 -12.13
CA ARG A 120 0.97 -16.21 -11.39
C ARG A 120 1.47 -15.06 -10.50
N ASP A 121 1.83 -15.37 -9.26
CA ASP A 121 2.51 -14.42 -8.37
C ASP A 121 3.98 -14.28 -8.81
N ILE A 122 4.31 -13.12 -9.36
CA ILE A 122 5.67 -12.78 -9.81
C ILE A 122 6.28 -11.64 -8.98
N ARG A 123 5.69 -11.36 -7.80
CA ARG A 123 6.23 -10.35 -6.91
C ARG A 123 7.59 -10.76 -6.36
N TRP A 124 8.34 -9.77 -5.83
CA TRP A 124 9.54 -10.07 -5.08
C TRP A 124 9.22 -10.89 -3.83
N ARG A 125 10.23 -11.55 -3.24
CA ARG A 125 10.06 -12.49 -2.13
C ARG A 125 9.78 -11.85 -0.75
N ARG A 126 9.49 -10.54 -0.70
CA ARG A 126 9.19 -9.79 0.52
C ARG A 126 7.96 -8.88 0.36
N PRO A 127 6.80 -9.39 -0.11
CA PRO A 127 5.57 -8.60 -0.20
C PRO A 127 5.01 -8.19 1.17
N ASP A 128 5.48 -8.79 2.26
CA ASP A 128 5.23 -8.37 3.63
C ASP A 128 5.69 -6.94 3.93
N ILE A 129 6.72 -6.46 3.23
CA ILE A 129 7.17 -5.07 3.27
C ILE A 129 6.29 -4.25 2.33
N LYS A 130 5.59 -3.25 2.87
CA LYS A 130 4.74 -2.38 2.04
C LYS A 130 5.57 -1.38 1.23
N SER A 131 6.41 -1.92 0.33
CA SER A 131 7.29 -1.16 -0.55
C SER A 131 6.59 -0.71 -1.82
N VAL A 132 7.15 0.30 -2.50
CA VAL A 132 6.63 0.78 -3.80
C VAL A 132 7.05 -0.10 -4.99
N SER A 133 7.59 -1.30 -4.75
CA SER A 133 7.96 -2.29 -5.79
C SER A 133 6.70 -2.99 -6.34
N LEU A 134 5.80 -2.23 -6.92
CA LEU A 134 4.44 -2.65 -7.30
C LEU A 134 4.26 -3.00 -8.77
N LEU A 135 5.32 -3.06 -9.57
CA LEU A 135 5.18 -3.37 -11.00
C LEU A 135 4.46 -4.71 -11.27
N PRO A 136 4.74 -5.81 -10.54
CA PRO A 136 3.97 -7.05 -10.69
C PRO A 136 2.47 -6.87 -10.39
N ASN A 137 2.14 -6.11 -9.35
CA ASN A 137 0.74 -5.80 -8.99
C ASN A 137 0.06 -4.96 -10.08
N VAL A 138 0.76 -4.00 -10.68
CA VAL A 138 0.25 -3.17 -11.78
C VAL A 138 -0.04 -4.02 -13.01
N LEU A 139 0.88 -4.93 -13.40
CA LEU A 139 0.68 -5.83 -14.53
C LEU A 139 -0.50 -6.78 -14.31
N ALA A 140 -0.58 -7.39 -13.13
CA ALA A 140 -1.71 -8.26 -12.77
C ALA A 140 -3.05 -7.51 -12.76
N LYS A 141 -3.07 -6.24 -12.32
CA LYS A 141 -4.27 -5.40 -12.38
C LYS A 141 -4.65 -5.04 -13.81
N ASP A 142 -3.68 -4.77 -14.67
CA ASP A 142 -3.91 -4.54 -16.10
C ASP A 142 -4.53 -5.80 -16.78
N ASP A 143 -4.04 -6.99 -16.42
CA ASP A 143 -4.64 -8.26 -16.89
C ASP A 143 -6.11 -8.38 -16.44
N ALA A 144 -6.44 -8.03 -15.21
CA ALA A 144 -7.83 -8.01 -14.74
C ALA A 144 -8.69 -7.04 -15.56
N VAL A 145 -8.19 -5.82 -15.80
CA VAL A 145 -8.90 -4.82 -16.62
C VAL A 145 -9.11 -5.30 -18.06
N ARG A 146 -8.10 -5.90 -18.68
CA ARG A 146 -8.20 -6.46 -20.06
C ARG A 146 -9.20 -7.60 -20.18
N ASN A 147 -9.46 -8.31 -19.08
CA ASN A 147 -10.44 -9.40 -19.02
C ASN A 147 -11.81 -8.94 -18.49
N ASP A 148 -12.03 -7.61 -18.34
CA ASP A 148 -13.27 -7.02 -17.83
C ASP A 148 -13.70 -7.58 -16.46
N VAL A 149 -12.72 -7.80 -15.56
CA VAL A 149 -12.96 -8.26 -14.20
C VAL A 149 -12.40 -7.29 -13.17
N PHE A 150 -12.91 -7.37 -11.93
CA PHE A 150 -12.60 -6.41 -10.88
C PHE A 150 -11.17 -6.55 -10.34
N GLU A 151 -10.67 -7.78 -10.16
CA GLU A 151 -9.40 -8.04 -9.48
C GLU A 151 -8.68 -9.25 -10.09
N ALA A 152 -7.36 -9.32 -9.92
CA ALA A 152 -6.58 -10.52 -10.17
C ALA A 152 -6.04 -11.06 -8.82
N TRP A 153 -6.32 -12.33 -8.55
CA TRP A 153 -5.73 -13.08 -7.44
C TRP A 153 -4.41 -13.68 -7.88
N GLN A 154 -3.37 -13.41 -7.13
CA GLN A 154 -2.02 -13.91 -7.38
C GLN A 154 -1.87 -15.29 -6.76
N VAL A 155 -1.27 -16.22 -7.52
CA VAL A 155 -1.14 -17.63 -7.15
C VAL A 155 0.33 -18.04 -7.20
N ASP A 156 0.83 -18.62 -6.12
CA ASP A 156 2.15 -19.27 -6.03
C ASP A 156 1.96 -20.74 -5.62
N ASP A 157 2.57 -21.67 -6.34
CA ASP A 157 2.45 -23.12 -6.13
C ASP A 157 1.02 -23.63 -5.90
N GLY A 158 0.05 -23.07 -6.67
CA GLY A 158 -1.35 -23.46 -6.59
C GLY A 158 -2.13 -22.88 -5.41
N VAL A 159 -1.50 -22.02 -4.60
CA VAL A 159 -2.12 -21.34 -3.46
C VAL A 159 -2.34 -19.87 -3.79
N VAL A 160 -3.55 -19.35 -3.55
CA VAL A 160 -3.83 -17.93 -3.64
C VAL A 160 -3.10 -17.21 -2.52
N THR A 161 -2.22 -16.28 -2.87
CA THR A 161 -1.48 -15.45 -1.90
C THR A 161 -2.33 -14.24 -1.50
N GLU A 162 -2.58 -13.32 -2.42
CA GLU A 162 -3.44 -12.14 -2.22
C GLU A 162 -3.87 -11.56 -3.57
N GLY A 163 -4.74 -10.56 -3.57
CA GLY A 163 -5.07 -9.78 -4.76
C GLY A 163 -3.99 -8.75 -5.10
N THR A 164 -4.19 -7.98 -6.17
CA THR A 164 -3.22 -6.94 -6.57
C THR A 164 -3.12 -5.78 -5.57
N SER A 165 -4.18 -5.54 -4.80
CA SER A 165 -4.24 -4.50 -3.77
C SER A 165 -5.10 -4.90 -2.57
N THR A 166 -5.48 -6.18 -2.47
CA THR A 166 -6.41 -6.76 -1.49
C THR A 166 -5.86 -8.05 -0.90
N ASN A 167 -6.28 -8.41 0.32
CA ASN A 167 -6.06 -9.76 0.84
C ASN A 167 -7.16 -10.70 0.36
N ALA A 168 -6.84 -11.97 0.18
CA ALA A 168 -7.81 -13.00 -0.19
C ALA A 168 -8.45 -13.63 1.05
N TRP A 169 -9.77 -13.79 1.01
CA TRP A 169 -10.56 -14.39 2.05
C TRP A 169 -11.56 -15.38 1.45
N ILE A 170 -11.79 -16.48 2.13
CA ILE A 170 -12.85 -17.42 1.77
C ILE A 170 -13.76 -17.67 2.99
N VAL A 171 -15.01 -18.04 2.71
CA VAL A 171 -15.95 -18.52 3.72
C VAL A 171 -16.13 -20.02 3.52
N SER A 172 -15.80 -20.81 4.53
CA SER A 172 -15.99 -22.27 4.51
C SER A 172 -16.71 -22.69 5.77
N ASN A 173 -17.87 -23.33 5.62
CA ASN A 173 -18.70 -23.77 6.75
C ASN A 173 -18.98 -22.67 7.81
N GLY A 174 -19.24 -21.45 7.37
CA GLY A 174 -19.47 -20.29 8.23
C GLY A 174 -18.22 -19.69 8.88
N THR A 175 -17.04 -20.22 8.57
CA THR A 175 -15.76 -19.71 9.07
C THR A 175 -15.07 -18.88 7.99
N LEU A 176 -14.60 -17.69 8.38
CA LEU A 176 -13.79 -16.82 7.52
C LEU A 176 -12.32 -17.26 7.59
N ILE A 177 -11.75 -17.57 6.45
CA ILE A 177 -10.39 -18.10 6.33
C ILE A 177 -9.57 -17.19 5.39
N THR A 178 -8.34 -16.90 5.79
CA THR A 178 -7.35 -16.16 4.98
C THR A 178 -5.97 -16.80 5.18
N PRO A 179 -5.05 -16.68 4.22
CA PRO A 179 -3.68 -17.11 4.43
C PRO A 179 -3.07 -16.43 5.67
N PRO A 180 -2.29 -17.16 6.49
CA PRO A 180 -1.67 -16.57 7.67
C PRO A 180 -0.68 -15.47 7.28
N PRO A 181 -0.51 -14.42 8.09
CA PRO A 181 0.52 -13.41 7.86
C PRO A 181 1.90 -14.07 7.82
N ALA A 182 2.53 -14.03 6.69
CA ALA A 182 3.86 -14.59 6.45
C ALA A 182 4.59 -13.69 5.45
N ASP A 183 5.85 -14.02 5.15
CA ASP A 183 6.65 -13.23 4.21
C ASP A 183 6.04 -13.16 2.79
N ALA A 184 5.13 -14.09 2.46
CA ALA A 184 4.48 -14.17 1.15
C ALA A 184 3.28 -13.25 0.94
N ILE A 185 2.77 -12.60 2.00
CA ILE A 185 1.60 -11.71 1.91
C ILE A 185 1.78 -10.46 2.78
N LEU A 186 1.13 -9.37 2.37
CA LEU A 186 1.05 -8.19 3.20
C LEU A 186 0.00 -8.39 4.31
N ASN A 187 0.37 -8.14 5.55
CA ASN A 187 -0.60 -8.10 6.65
C ASN A 187 -1.51 -6.86 6.50
N GLY A 188 -2.73 -7.06 6.02
CA GLY A 188 -3.74 -6.00 5.86
C GLY A 188 -4.14 -5.41 7.22
N ILE A 189 -4.40 -4.09 7.23
CA ILE A 189 -4.89 -3.38 8.44
C ILE A 189 -6.42 -3.29 8.42
N THR A 190 -6.97 -3.10 7.24
CA THR A 190 -8.41 -2.87 7.02
C THR A 190 -9.13 -4.17 6.74
#